data_9bbffea76f98fabcfdc587ddf982d323
#
_entry.id   9bbffea76f98fabcfdc587ddf982d323
#
_cell.length_a   1.000
_cell.length_b   1.000
_cell.length_c   1.000
_cell.angle_alpha   90.00
_cell.angle_beta   90.00
_cell.angle_gamma   90.00
#
_symmetry.space_group_name_H-M   'P 1'
#
loop_
_entity.id
_entity.type
_entity.pdbx_description
1 polymer ?
#
loop_
_entity_poly.entity_id
_entity_poly.type
_entity_poly.pdbx_seq_one_letter_code
_entity_poly.pdbx_strand_id
1 'polypeptide(L)'
;LDPALTRPGRMGRYVWLRTPTKKDRLDIFDLYLNRVSHDPELDSERRRDEIARITNGYSPAMIEQVCSMALTYAHHEGKPRFGWEEIVEAMTTIESGMAINIEYIPEETRAIAIHEAGHAVAGHAYMKGAESTRLSIRRRGEALGHHQALEKEERFSSWRSEELARLVWTLGAMAAERVFYGENSTGVGGDVQSATARSAWMVGACAMAPERIEFADGFKPPRGKTEDEVREEIAKKYQRIGDQIMNRSGGGMHGDPLGGVMVDPSRRAMASQLLGQAY
;
A
#
# COMPACT_ATOMS: atom_id res chain seq x y z
N LEU A 1 -20.88 13.55 -12.47
CA LEU A 1 -21.68 14.36 -13.42
C LEU A 1 -23.13 14.33 -12.96
N ASP A 2 -23.79 15.49 -13.01
CA ASP A 2 -25.21 15.62 -12.70
C ASP A 2 -26.03 14.70 -13.62
N PRO A 3 -26.90 13.82 -13.06
CA PRO A 3 -27.76 12.95 -13.87
C PRO A 3 -28.62 13.71 -14.89
N ALA A 4 -28.90 14.99 -14.63
CA ALA A 4 -29.63 15.83 -15.58
C ALA A 4 -28.84 16.12 -16.87
N LEU A 5 -27.52 16.15 -16.84
CA LEU A 5 -26.66 16.32 -18.02
C LEU A 5 -26.57 15.06 -18.86
N THR A 6 -26.77 13.90 -18.24
CA THR A 6 -26.55 12.58 -18.84
C THR A 6 -27.83 11.99 -19.48
N ARG A 7 -28.94 12.74 -19.46
CA ARG A 7 -30.21 12.31 -20.08
C ARG A 7 -30.11 12.28 -21.61
N PRO A 8 -30.81 11.32 -22.29
CA PRO A 8 -30.91 11.31 -23.73
C PRO A 8 -31.36 12.66 -24.29
N GLY A 9 -30.72 13.12 -25.37
CA GLY A 9 -30.97 14.42 -26.00
C GLY A 9 -30.08 15.58 -25.50
N ARG A 10 -29.22 15.34 -24.49
CA ARG A 10 -28.20 16.33 -24.03
C ARG A 10 -26.79 15.85 -24.34
N MET A 11 -26.19 14.99 -23.52
CA MET A 11 -24.92 14.34 -23.82
C MET A 11 -25.19 12.92 -24.34
N GLY A 12 -25.16 12.73 -25.65
CA GLY A 12 -25.59 11.49 -26.29
C GLY A 12 -24.55 10.37 -26.36
N ARG A 13 -23.28 10.67 -26.02
CA ARG A 13 -22.20 9.66 -26.01
C ARG A 13 -21.27 9.89 -24.85
N TYR A 14 -20.90 8.80 -24.18
CA TYR A 14 -19.89 8.77 -23.10
C TYR A 14 -18.68 8.03 -23.61
N VAL A 15 -17.53 8.67 -23.52
CA VAL A 15 -16.22 8.03 -23.74
C VAL A 15 -15.52 7.96 -22.41
N TRP A 16 -15.31 6.76 -21.92
CA TRP A 16 -14.55 6.53 -20.70
C TRP A 16 -13.08 6.38 -21.04
N LEU A 17 -12.28 7.37 -20.64
CA LEU A 17 -10.83 7.27 -20.71
C LEU A 17 -10.36 6.54 -19.44
N ARG A 18 -9.72 5.39 -19.63
CA ARG A 18 -9.10 4.61 -18.56
C ARG A 18 -7.60 4.85 -18.53
N THR A 19 -6.96 4.46 -17.42
CA THR A 19 -5.50 4.34 -17.39
C THR A 19 -5.05 3.33 -18.46
N PRO A 20 -3.88 3.56 -19.10
CA PRO A 20 -3.39 2.70 -20.16
C PRO A 20 -3.15 1.26 -19.66
N THR A 21 -3.40 0.29 -20.53
CA THR A 21 -3.07 -1.11 -20.29
C THR A 21 -1.55 -1.32 -20.24
N LYS A 22 -1.09 -2.50 -19.79
CA LYS A 22 0.33 -2.86 -19.79
C LYS A 22 1.00 -2.59 -21.15
N LYS A 23 0.35 -2.99 -22.25
CA LYS A 23 0.86 -2.76 -23.61
C LYS A 23 0.91 -1.28 -23.95
N ASP A 24 -0.18 -0.56 -23.68
CA ASP A 24 -0.24 0.88 -23.99
C ASP A 24 0.83 1.66 -23.20
N ARG A 25 1.11 1.27 -21.96
CA ARG A 25 2.19 1.90 -21.16
C ARG A 25 3.56 1.69 -21.80
N LEU A 26 3.84 0.48 -22.32
CA LEU A 26 5.07 0.23 -23.07
C LEU A 26 5.19 1.08 -24.33
N ASP A 27 4.11 1.15 -25.10
CA ASP A 27 4.08 1.99 -26.32
C ASP A 27 4.31 3.48 -25.98
N ILE A 28 3.79 3.94 -24.83
CA ILE A 28 4.03 5.31 -24.33
C ILE A 28 5.48 5.48 -23.88
N PHE A 29 6.06 4.51 -23.17
CA PHE A 29 7.49 4.55 -22.81
C PHE A 29 8.37 4.61 -24.05
N ASP A 30 8.10 3.81 -25.07
CA ASP A 30 8.82 3.83 -26.34
C ASP A 30 8.76 5.20 -27.01
N LEU A 31 7.60 5.84 -26.97
CA LEU A 31 7.44 7.18 -27.52
C LEU A 31 8.41 8.19 -26.86
N TYR A 32 8.63 8.09 -25.55
CA TYR A 32 9.51 8.99 -24.81
C TYR A 32 10.97 8.54 -24.87
N LEU A 33 11.28 7.25 -24.71
CA LEU A 33 12.64 6.71 -24.78
C LEU A 33 13.28 6.99 -26.16
N ASN A 34 12.52 6.85 -27.25
CA ASN A 34 13.02 7.14 -28.61
C ASN A 34 13.38 8.62 -28.85
N ARG A 35 12.99 9.53 -27.95
CA ARG A 35 13.29 10.97 -28.06
C ARG A 35 14.52 11.41 -27.27
N VAL A 36 15.03 10.57 -26.40
CA VAL A 36 16.08 10.90 -25.45
C VAL A 36 17.17 9.84 -25.42
N SER A 37 18.39 10.24 -25.01
CA SER A 37 19.49 9.30 -24.86
C SER A 37 19.31 8.49 -23.60
N HIS A 38 19.12 7.17 -23.74
CA HIS A 38 18.94 6.23 -22.64
C HIS A 38 19.89 5.03 -22.76
N ASP A 39 20.05 4.26 -21.68
CA ASP A 39 20.84 3.05 -21.69
C ASP A 39 20.14 1.96 -22.51
N PRO A 40 20.84 1.31 -23.48
CA PRO A 40 20.28 0.22 -24.27
C PRO A 40 19.73 -0.96 -23.43
N GLU A 41 20.16 -1.12 -22.16
CA GLU A 41 19.58 -2.13 -21.29
C GLU A 41 18.06 -1.91 -21.08
N LEU A 42 17.58 -0.68 -21.14
CA LEU A 42 16.15 -0.36 -21.00
C LEU A 42 15.30 -0.94 -22.15
N ASP A 43 15.90 -1.19 -23.32
CA ASP A 43 15.23 -1.80 -24.46
C ASP A 43 15.15 -3.33 -24.36
N SER A 44 15.84 -3.94 -23.38
CA SER A 44 15.77 -5.37 -23.15
C SER A 44 14.35 -5.82 -22.75
N GLU A 45 13.95 -7.01 -23.22
CA GLU A 45 12.64 -7.59 -22.90
C GLU A 45 12.40 -7.65 -21.38
N ARG A 46 13.42 -7.99 -20.61
CA ARG A 46 13.39 -8.04 -19.15
C ARG A 46 13.04 -6.65 -18.55
N ARG A 47 13.76 -5.59 -18.96
CA ARG A 47 13.54 -4.24 -18.42
C ARG A 47 12.18 -3.67 -18.86
N ARG A 48 11.78 -3.96 -20.07
CA ARG A 48 10.46 -3.57 -20.57
C ARG A 48 9.34 -4.24 -19.78
N ASP A 49 9.46 -5.53 -19.48
CA ASP A 49 8.49 -6.20 -18.63
C ASP A 49 8.49 -5.66 -17.20
N GLU A 50 9.66 -5.39 -16.63
CA GLU A 50 9.80 -4.73 -15.32
C GLU A 50 9.13 -3.34 -15.31
N ILE A 51 9.44 -2.47 -16.28
CA ILE A 51 8.82 -1.14 -16.42
C ILE A 51 7.30 -1.25 -16.51
N ALA A 52 6.81 -2.16 -17.33
CA ALA A 52 5.37 -2.35 -17.52
C ALA A 52 4.65 -2.78 -16.24
N ARG A 53 5.30 -3.60 -15.41
CA ARG A 53 4.76 -4.04 -14.11
C ARG A 53 4.78 -2.92 -13.07
N ILE A 54 5.94 -2.26 -12.90
CA ILE A 54 6.12 -1.24 -11.86
C ILE A 54 5.36 0.06 -12.13
N THR A 55 4.86 0.27 -13.35
CA THR A 55 4.06 1.44 -13.75
C THR A 55 2.55 1.14 -13.79
N ASN A 56 2.11 0.07 -13.13
CA ASN A 56 0.69 -0.24 -13.08
C ASN A 56 -0.12 0.94 -12.50
N GLY A 57 -1.20 1.34 -13.21
CA GLY A 57 -2.02 2.49 -12.85
C GLY A 57 -1.47 3.86 -13.28
N TYR A 58 -0.29 3.93 -13.90
CA TYR A 58 0.25 5.21 -14.36
C TYR A 58 -0.53 5.77 -15.54
N SER A 59 -0.76 7.08 -15.49
CA SER A 59 -1.26 7.84 -16.63
C SER A 59 -0.13 8.13 -17.65
N PRO A 60 -0.45 8.49 -18.89
CA PRO A 60 0.55 8.93 -19.86
C PRO A 60 1.42 10.09 -19.35
N ALA A 61 0.84 11.03 -18.62
CA ALA A 61 1.55 12.16 -18.04
C ALA A 61 2.55 11.72 -16.95
N MET A 62 2.22 10.71 -16.15
CA MET A 62 3.17 10.17 -15.16
C MET A 62 4.34 9.48 -15.85
N ILE A 63 4.11 8.76 -16.94
CA ILE A 63 5.18 8.10 -17.71
C ILE A 63 6.11 9.14 -18.32
N GLU A 64 5.56 10.21 -18.91
CA GLU A 64 6.34 11.35 -19.41
C GLU A 64 7.21 11.96 -18.30
N GLN A 65 6.60 12.18 -17.14
CA GLN A 65 7.29 12.75 -15.99
C GLN A 65 8.43 11.84 -15.50
N VAL A 66 8.24 10.52 -15.48
CA VAL A 66 9.32 9.56 -15.15
C VAL A 66 10.50 9.73 -16.10
N CYS A 67 10.27 9.72 -17.41
CA CYS A 67 11.33 9.84 -18.41
C CYS A 67 12.04 11.20 -18.31
N SER A 68 11.30 12.28 -18.12
CA SER A 68 11.83 13.64 -18.00
C SER A 68 12.68 13.79 -16.72
N MET A 69 12.23 13.25 -15.61
CA MET A 69 12.97 13.29 -14.35
C MET A 69 14.21 12.40 -14.38
N ALA A 70 14.12 11.20 -14.96
CA ALA A 70 15.27 10.31 -15.13
C ALA A 70 16.37 10.96 -15.95
N LEU A 71 16.01 11.65 -17.04
CA LEU A 71 16.95 12.44 -17.84
C LEU A 71 17.59 13.57 -17.01
N THR A 72 16.78 14.27 -16.23
CA THR A 72 17.26 15.36 -15.35
C THR A 72 18.25 14.84 -14.30
N TYR A 73 17.98 13.69 -13.68
CA TYR A 73 18.89 13.07 -12.71
C TYR A 73 20.20 12.66 -13.36
N ALA A 74 20.16 11.98 -14.50
CA ALA A 74 21.38 11.60 -15.22
C ALA A 74 22.22 12.82 -15.60
N HIS A 75 21.59 13.89 -16.10
CA HIS A 75 22.28 15.13 -16.45
C HIS A 75 22.91 15.80 -15.23
N HIS A 76 22.24 15.81 -14.10
CA HIS A 76 22.76 16.36 -12.84
C HIS A 76 23.98 15.58 -12.35
N GLU A 77 24.02 14.28 -12.58
CA GLU A 77 25.15 13.41 -12.25
C GLU A 77 26.27 13.39 -13.33
N GLY A 78 26.12 14.18 -14.39
CA GLY A 78 27.06 14.24 -15.50
C GLY A 78 27.07 13.00 -16.38
N LYS A 79 26.03 12.16 -16.31
CA LYS A 79 25.87 10.96 -17.15
C LYS A 79 25.37 11.35 -18.56
N PRO A 80 25.89 10.75 -19.62
CA PRO A 80 25.48 11.06 -21.00
C PRO A 80 24.07 10.52 -21.34
N ARG A 81 23.56 9.59 -20.56
CA ARG A 81 22.26 8.92 -20.73
C ARG A 81 21.74 8.45 -19.36
N PHE A 82 20.43 8.31 -19.24
CA PHE A 82 19.84 7.71 -18.04
C PHE A 82 19.64 6.20 -18.23
N GLY A 83 19.64 5.48 -17.12
CA GLY A 83 19.45 4.04 -17.05
C GLY A 83 18.34 3.63 -16.09
N TRP A 84 18.41 2.41 -15.66
CA TRP A 84 17.43 1.83 -14.74
C TRP A 84 17.37 2.54 -13.38
N GLU A 85 18.52 2.94 -12.84
CA GLU A 85 18.61 3.61 -11.55
C GLU A 85 17.85 4.94 -11.54
N GLU A 86 18.03 5.75 -12.58
CA GLU A 86 17.35 7.04 -12.71
C GLU A 86 15.84 6.87 -12.93
N ILE A 87 15.41 5.84 -13.68
CA ILE A 87 13.99 5.49 -13.83
C ILE A 87 13.39 5.17 -12.46
N VAL A 88 14.03 4.29 -11.69
CA VAL A 88 13.57 3.88 -10.36
C VAL A 88 13.53 5.07 -9.39
N GLU A 89 14.54 5.94 -9.41
CA GLU A 89 14.57 7.15 -8.58
C GLU A 89 13.47 8.14 -8.96
N ALA A 90 13.25 8.36 -10.26
CA ALA A 90 12.18 9.21 -10.78
C ALA A 90 10.79 8.71 -10.35
N MET A 91 10.54 7.42 -10.51
CA MET A 91 9.30 6.79 -10.07
C MET A 91 9.09 6.93 -8.57
N THR A 92 10.14 6.65 -7.77
CA THR A 92 10.07 6.79 -6.32
C THR A 92 9.77 8.22 -5.90
N THR A 93 10.35 9.19 -6.62
CA THR A 93 10.09 10.61 -6.35
C THR A 93 8.65 11.01 -6.68
N ILE A 94 8.09 10.49 -7.76
CA ILE A 94 6.69 10.75 -8.13
C ILE A 94 5.71 10.15 -7.12
N GLU A 95 6.00 8.94 -6.62
CA GLU A 95 5.12 8.20 -5.71
C GLU A 95 5.24 8.65 -4.24
N SER A 96 6.45 8.94 -3.78
CA SER A 96 6.76 9.15 -2.36
C SER A 96 7.38 10.51 -2.06
N GLY A 97 7.55 11.38 -3.07
CA GLY A 97 8.20 12.67 -2.93
C GLY A 97 9.73 12.60 -3.04
N MET A 98 10.37 13.76 -3.04
CA MET A 98 11.83 13.87 -3.12
C MET A 98 12.50 13.28 -1.88
N ALA A 99 13.62 12.62 -2.08
CA ALA A 99 14.46 12.17 -0.98
C ALA A 99 15.00 13.38 -0.21
N ILE A 100 14.87 13.34 1.11
CA ILE A 100 15.44 14.33 2.02
C ILE A 100 16.76 13.77 2.53
N ASN A 101 17.84 14.50 2.31
CA ASN A 101 19.15 14.05 2.76
C ASN A 101 19.33 14.35 4.26
N ILE A 102 18.85 13.43 5.09
CA ILE A 102 19.01 13.46 6.55
C ILE A 102 19.90 12.29 6.94
N GLU A 103 20.91 12.57 7.73
CA GLU A 103 21.70 11.53 8.38
C GLU A 103 21.01 11.13 9.67
N TYR A 104 20.58 9.87 9.73
CA TYR A 104 20.08 9.27 10.96
C TYR A 104 21.26 8.86 11.85
N ILE A 105 21.05 8.90 13.16
CA ILE A 105 22.01 8.27 14.08
C ILE A 105 22.05 6.75 13.82
N PRO A 106 23.18 6.06 14.10
CA PRO A 106 23.36 4.65 13.76
C PRO A 106 22.24 3.73 14.30
N GLU A 107 21.75 3.99 15.49
CA GLU A 107 20.67 3.24 16.15
C GLU A 107 19.35 3.39 15.39
N GLU A 108 19.03 4.61 14.96
CA GLU A 108 17.83 4.92 14.20
C GLU A 108 17.92 4.35 12.78
N THR A 109 19.08 4.46 12.14
CA THR A 109 19.36 3.83 10.83
C THR A 109 19.07 2.33 10.87
N ARG A 110 19.54 1.66 11.92
CA ARG A 110 19.29 0.22 12.14
C ARG A 110 17.82 -0.06 12.37
N ALA A 111 17.15 0.74 13.19
CA ALA A 111 15.73 0.56 13.51
C ALA A 111 14.87 0.69 12.26
N ILE A 112 15.09 1.72 11.43
CA ILE A 112 14.40 1.91 10.15
C ILE A 112 14.68 0.75 9.20
N ALA A 113 15.93 0.30 9.10
CA ALA A 113 16.29 -0.82 8.24
C ALA A 113 15.59 -2.12 8.65
N ILE A 114 15.47 -2.41 9.94
CA ILE A 114 14.74 -3.58 10.47
C ILE A 114 13.24 -3.44 10.18
N HIS A 115 12.67 -2.25 10.38
CA HIS A 115 11.28 -1.95 10.09
C HIS A 115 10.95 -2.26 8.62
N GLU A 116 11.68 -1.67 7.68
CA GLU A 116 11.45 -1.88 6.24
C GLU A 116 11.73 -3.32 5.80
N ALA A 117 12.76 -3.96 6.40
CA ALA A 117 13.04 -5.38 6.16
C ALA A 117 11.88 -6.27 6.64
N GLY A 118 11.18 -5.89 7.71
CA GLY A 118 9.98 -6.57 8.18
C GLY A 118 8.88 -6.62 7.12
N HIS A 119 8.60 -5.50 6.47
CA HIS A 119 7.69 -5.45 5.33
C HIS A 119 8.17 -6.34 4.19
N ALA A 120 9.45 -6.25 3.82
CA ALA A 120 10.02 -7.02 2.71
C ALA A 120 9.93 -8.52 2.95
N VAL A 121 10.27 -9.00 4.15
CA VAL A 121 10.18 -10.42 4.53
C VAL A 121 8.74 -10.90 4.54
N ALA A 122 7.82 -10.14 5.14
CA ALA A 122 6.40 -10.48 5.16
C ALA A 122 5.81 -10.51 3.74
N GLY A 123 6.15 -9.52 2.90
CA GLY A 123 5.75 -9.48 1.50
C GLY A 123 6.24 -10.71 0.73
N HIS A 124 7.51 -11.05 0.86
CA HIS A 124 8.09 -12.22 0.19
C HIS A 124 7.45 -13.54 0.64
N ALA A 125 7.17 -13.68 1.94
CA ALA A 125 6.63 -14.91 2.49
C ALA A 125 5.15 -15.12 2.17
N TYR A 126 4.34 -14.07 2.19
CA TYR A 126 2.87 -14.18 2.15
C TYR A 126 2.24 -13.65 0.87
N MET A 127 2.81 -12.65 0.20
CA MET A 127 2.26 -12.08 -1.02
C MET A 127 2.74 -12.82 -2.27
N LYS A 128 2.21 -14.02 -2.52
CA LYS A 128 2.64 -14.89 -3.64
C LYS A 128 2.50 -14.25 -5.03
N GLY A 129 1.53 -13.38 -5.19
CA GLY A 129 1.25 -12.65 -6.44
C GLY A 129 2.02 -11.35 -6.60
N ALA A 130 2.84 -10.96 -5.62
CA ALA A 130 3.60 -9.73 -5.63
C ALA A 130 5.11 -9.98 -5.54
N GLU A 131 5.87 -8.97 -5.88
CA GLU A 131 7.34 -8.97 -5.83
C GLU A 131 7.81 -7.69 -5.16
N SER A 132 8.77 -7.80 -4.23
CA SER A 132 9.43 -6.65 -3.64
C SER A 132 10.29 -5.97 -4.68
N THR A 133 10.01 -4.72 -4.99
CA THR A 133 10.69 -3.97 -6.04
C THR A 133 11.65 -2.94 -5.49
N ARG A 134 11.38 -2.42 -4.30
CA ARG A 134 12.21 -1.40 -3.65
C ARG A 134 12.24 -1.59 -2.14
N LEU A 135 13.43 -1.35 -1.61
CA LEU A 135 13.68 -1.26 -0.18
C LEU A 135 14.65 -0.08 0.04
N SER A 136 14.28 0.90 0.83
CA SER A 136 15.07 2.09 1.08
C SER A 136 14.88 2.61 2.50
N ILE A 137 15.95 3.10 3.10
CA ILE A 137 15.93 3.82 4.37
C ILE A 137 16.04 5.35 4.17
N ARG A 138 15.95 5.83 2.94
CA ARG A 138 15.95 7.27 2.65
C ARG A 138 14.60 7.87 3.00
N ARG A 139 14.62 8.93 3.80
CA ARG A 139 13.41 9.68 4.14
C ARG A 139 12.81 10.35 2.91
N ARG A 140 11.48 10.22 2.77
CA ARG A 140 10.69 10.90 1.74
C ARG A 140 9.39 11.40 2.37
N GLY A 141 9.17 12.71 2.37
CA GLY A 141 8.05 13.30 3.08
C GLY A 141 8.03 12.92 4.55
N GLU A 142 6.93 12.33 5.02
CA GLU A 142 6.78 11.86 6.39
C GLU A 142 7.33 10.43 6.61
N ALA A 143 7.59 9.67 5.55
CA ALA A 143 8.10 8.30 5.64
C ALA A 143 9.61 8.30 5.92
N LEU A 144 10.04 7.55 6.94
CA LEU A 144 11.45 7.40 7.32
C LEU A 144 12.18 6.43 6.41
N GLY A 145 11.48 5.43 5.89
CA GLY A 145 11.93 4.46 4.92
C GLY A 145 10.83 4.14 3.92
N HIS A 146 11.07 3.18 3.06
CA HIS A 146 10.09 2.77 2.06
C HIS A 146 10.34 1.36 1.58
N HIS A 147 9.32 0.51 1.66
CA HIS A 147 9.26 -0.77 0.99
C HIS A 147 8.10 -0.78 0.01
N GLN A 148 8.37 -1.20 -1.23
CA GLN A 148 7.34 -1.35 -2.26
C GLN A 148 7.29 -2.80 -2.74
N ALA A 149 6.08 -3.34 -2.74
CA ALA A 149 5.76 -4.61 -3.37
C ALA A 149 4.73 -4.36 -4.48
N LEU A 150 4.98 -4.89 -5.66
CA LEU A 150 4.11 -4.75 -6.83
C LEU A 150 3.58 -6.11 -7.27
N GLU A 151 2.37 -6.12 -7.78
CA GLU A 151 1.78 -7.32 -8.35
C GLU A 151 2.50 -7.73 -9.64
N LYS A 152 2.78 -9.02 -9.76
CA LYS A 152 3.44 -9.60 -10.95
C LYS A 152 2.57 -9.49 -12.20
N GLU A 153 1.26 -9.49 -12.01
CA GLU A 153 0.27 -9.40 -13.08
C GLU A 153 -0.76 -8.33 -12.77
N GLU A 154 -1.30 -7.72 -13.81
CA GLU A 154 -2.35 -6.73 -13.70
C GLU A 154 -3.68 -7.44 -13.33
N ARG A 155 -4.23 -7.10 -12.16
CA ARG A 155 -5.45 -7.73 -11.63
C ARG A 155 -6.45 -6.66 -11.21
N PHE A 156 -7.72 -6.94 -11.45
CA PHE A 156 -8.83 -6.02 -11.15
C PHE A 156 -9.64 -6.42 -9.91
N SER A 157 -9.31 -7.56 -9.32
CA SER A 157 -9.95 -8.07 -8.11
C SER A 157 -8.97 -8.90 -7.29
N SER A 158 -9.20 -8.98 -6.00
CA SER A 158 -8.41 -9.77 -5.06
C SER A 158 -9.31 -10.64 -4.18
N TRP A 159 -8.79 -11.78 -3.77
CA TRP A 159 -9.45 -12.66 -2.84
C TRP A 159 -9.17 -12.25 -1.40
N ARG A 160 -10.04 -12.67 -0.46
CA ARG A 160 -9.86 -12.44 0.98
C ARG A 160 -8.47 -12.88 1.47
N SER A 161 -7.96 -14.02 1.01
CA SER A 161 -6.64 -14.53 1.36
C SER A 161 -5.49 -13.62 0.91
N GLU A 162 -5.65 -12.97 -0.25
CA GLU A 162 -4.67 -12.01 -0.77
C GLU A 162 -4.70 -10.70 0.01
N GLU A 163 -5.90 -10.25 0.38
CA GLU A 163 -6.07 -9.07 1.23
C GLU A 163 -5.53 -9.31 2.64
N LEU A 164 -5.68 -10.53 3.21
CA LEU A 164 -5.03 -10.92 4.46
C LEU A 164 -3.50 -10.91 4.32
N ALA A 165 -2.96 -11.42 3.22
CA ALA A 165 -1.51 -11.36 2.96
C ALA A 165 -1.00 -9.91 2.91
N ARG A 166 -1.79 -8.98 2.36
CA ARG A 166 -1.46 -7.54 2.38
C ARG A 166 -1.49 -6.95 3.79
N LEU A 167 -2.42 -7.40 4.65
CA LEU A 167 -2.42 -6.99 6.07
C LEU A 167 -1.17 -7.50 6.78
N VAL A 168 -0.78 -8.77 6.57
CA VAL A 168 0.47 -9.34 7.11
C VAL A 168 1.68 -8.55 6.64
N TRP A 169 1.74 -8.20 5.36
CA TRP A 169 2.78 -7.35 4.81
C TRP A 169 2.83 -5.98 5.51
N THR A 170 1.69 -5.31 5.61
CA THR A 170 1.59 -3.98 6.26
C THR A 170 2.03 -4.02 7.72
N LEU A 171 1.73 -5.11 8.45
CA LEU A 171 2.10 -5.26 9.86
C LEU A 171 3.47 -5.94 10.07
N GLY A 172 4.15 -6.32 8.98
CA GLY A 172 5.44 -7.02 9.03
C GLY A 172 6.53 -6.25 9.75
N ALA A 173 6.56 -4.92 9.58
CA ALA A 173 7.50 -4.05 10.28
C ALA A 173 7.28 -4.05 11.79
N MET A 174 6.01 -3.99 12.23
CA MET A 174 5.64 -4.05 13.64
C MET A 174 6.08 -5.37 14.28
N ALA A 175 5.94 -6.48 13.57
CA ALA A 175 6.41 -7.79 14.03
C ALA A 175 7.94 -7.84 14.10
N ALA A 176 8.66 -7.29 13.12
CA ALA A 176 10.11 -7.22 13.10
C ALA A 176 10.65 -6.41 14.30
N GLU A 177 10.09 -5.23 14.55
CA GLU A 177 10.48 -4.42 15.71
C GLU A 177 10.34 -5.20 17.03
N ARG A 178 9.22 -5.91 17.21
CA ARG A 178 9.02 -6.75 18.41
C ARG A 178 10.01 -7.89 18.54
N VAL A 179 10.38 -8.53 17.43
CA VAL A 179 11.37 -9.61 17.44
C VAL A 179 12.75 -9.10 17.84
N PHE A 180 13.15 -7.92 17.33
CA PHE A 180 14.49 -7.39 17.54
C PHE A 180 14.65 -6.51 18.78
N TYR A 181 13.59 -5.80 19.18
CA TYR A 181 13.62 -4.82 20.27
C TYR A 181 12.69 -5.15 21.45
N GLY A 182 11.76 -6.10 21.29
CA GLY A 182 10.76 -6.44 22.32
C GLY A 182 9.60 -5.45 22.42
N GLU A 183 9.64 -4.34 21.70
CA GLU A 183 8.63 -3.28 21.70
C GLU A 183 8.48 -2.64 20.31
N ASN A 184 7.49 -1.77 20.13
CA ASN A 184 7.29 -1.04 18.88
C ASN A 184 7.63 0.43 19.05
N SER A 185 8.22 1.01 18.02
CA SER A 185 8.43 2.45 17.88
C SER A 185 7.16 3.19 17.45
N THR A 186 7.20 4.52 17.48
CA THR A 186 6.13 5.36 16.91
C THR A 186 6.05 5.25 15.39
N GLY A 187 7.07 4.72 14.73
CA GLY A 187 7.14 4.50 13.28
C GLY A 187 6.03 3.60 12.74
N VAL A 188 5.55 2.64 13.54
CA VAL A 188 4.46 1.73 13.13
C VAL A 188 3.09 2.41 13.02
N GLY A 189 2.97 3.68 13.41
CA GLY A 189 1.67 4.37 13.46
C GLY A 189 0.94 4.42 12.10
N GLY A 190 1.68 4.66 11.01
CA GLY A 190 1.15 4.65 9.64
C GLY A 190 0.68 3.27 9.20
N ASP A 191 1.43 2.23 9.53
CA ASP A 191 1.10 0.85 9.18
C ASP A 191 -0.16 0.37 9.91
N VAL A 192 -0.25 0.64 11.21
CA VAL A 192 -1.44 0.30 12.00
C VAL A 192 -2.67 1.03 11.47
N GLN A 193 -2.54 2.31 11.10
CA GLN A 193 -3.64 3.07 10.51
C GLN A 193 -4.07 2.48 9.16
N SER A 194 -3.12 2.17 8.30
CA SER A 194 -3.36 1.59 6.97
C SER A 194 -4.00 0.19 7.07
N ALA A 195 -3.49 -0.66 7.96
CA ALA A 195 -4.04 -1.99 8.22
C ALA A 195 -5.46 -1.92 8.79
N THR A 196 -5.72 -0.97 9.69
CA THR A 196 -7.07 -0.75 10.26
C THR A 196 -8.07 -0.33 9.19
N ALA A 197 -7.70 0.64 8.33
CA ALA A 197 -8.54 1.09 7.25
C ALA A 197 -8.84 -0.04 6.24
N ARG A 198 -7.83 -0.83 5.88
CA ARG A 198 -8.00 -1.99 5.00
C ARG A 198 -8.91 -3.06 5.60
N SER A 199 -8.73 -3.40 6.87
CA SER A 199 -9.59 -4.37 7.56
C SER A 199 -11.04 -3.91 7.59
N ALA A 200 -11.29 -2.63 7.86
CA ALA A 200 -12.62 -2.05 7.84
C ALA A 200 -13.25 -2.11 6.44
N TRP A 201 -12.48 -1.80 5.39
CA TRP A 201 -12.92 -1.92 4.00
C TRP A 201 -13.23 -3.36 3.61
N MET A 202 -12.38 -4.33 3.98
CA MET A 202 -12.58 -5.76 3.71
C MET A 202 -13.92 -6.24 4.30
N VAL A 203 -14.20 -5.87 5.54
CA VAL A 203 -15.44 -6.28 6.22
C VAL A 203 -16.66 -5.54 5.68
N GLY A 204 -16.55 -4.23 5.50
CA GLY A 204 -17.69 -3.38 5.23
C GLY A 204 -18.09 -3.26 3.78
N ALA A 205 -17.10 -3.24 2.88
CA ALA A 205 -17.35 -3.05 1.45
C ALA A 205 -17.24 -4.36 0.65
N CYS A 206 -16.41 -5.32 1.10
CA CYS A 206 -16.10 -6.53 0.34
C CYS A 206 -16.70 -7.80 0.93
N ALA A 207 -17.45 -7.72 2.04
CA ALA A 207 -18.02 -8.88 2.74
C ALA A 207 -16.98 -9.97 3.08
N MET A 208 -15.73 -9.58 3.34
CA MET A 208 -14.61 -10.47 3.65
C MET A 208 -14.46 -10.73 5.15
N ALA A 209 -15.55 -10.59 5.93
CA ALA A 209 -15.54 -10.84 7.36
C ALA A 209 -15.27 -12.33 7.66
N PRO A 210 -14.60 -12.64 8.81
CA PRO A 210 -14.62 -13.99 9.33
C PRO A 210 -16.04 -14.35 9.76
N GLU A 211 -16.41 -15.62 9.61
CA GLU A 211 -17.76 -16.09 9.97
C GLU A 211 -18.04 -15.94 11.47
N ARG A 212 -17.03 -16.17 12.31
CA ARG A 212 -17.13 -16.06 13.77
C ARG A 212 -15.76 -15.73 14.40
N ILE A 213 -15.78 -15.02 15.54
CA ILE A 213 -14.59 -14.89 16.39
C ILE A 213 -14.31 -16.26 17.04
N GLU A 214 -13.19 -16.86 16.68
CA GLU A 214 -12.71 -18.11 17.27
C GLU A 214 -11.69 -17.80 18.37
N PHE A 215 -11.84 -18.47 19.48
CA PHE A 215 -10.82 -18.47 20.52
C PHE A 215 -9.81 -19.58 20.25
N ALA A 216 -8.59 -19.39 20.71
CA ALA A 216 -7.56 -20.44 20.65
C ALA A 216 -8.03 -21.70 21.40
N ASP A 217 -7.58 -22.87 20.94
CA ASP A 217 -7.86 -24.13 21.59
C ASP A 217 -7.48 -24.09 23.09
N GLY A 218 -8.41 -24.50 23.94
CA GLY A 218 -8.22 -24.47 25.37
C GLY A 218 -8.51 -23.14 26.07
N PHE A 219 -9.01 -22.13 25.33
CA PHE A 219 -9.47 -20.90 25.95
C PHE A 219 -10.58 -21.19 26.97
N LYS A 220 -10.43 -20.63 28.17
CA LYS A 220 -11.44 -20.68 29.23
C LYS A 220 -11.90 -19.26 29.52
N PRO A 221 -13.19 -18.95 29.38
CA PRO A 221 -13.69 -17.63 29.73
C PRO A 221 -13.44 -17.34 31.22
N PRO A 222 -13.27 -16.07 31.59
CA PRO A 222 -13.17 -15.65 32.97
C PRO A 222 -14.34 -16.17 33.81
N ARG A 223 -14.08 -16.41 35.11
CA ARG A 223 -15.09 -16.99 36.01
C ARG A 223 -16.38 -16.17 36.01
N GLY A 224 -17.49 -16.82 35.70
CA GLY A 224 -18.83 -16.20 35.65
C GLY A 224 -19.19 -15.55 34.31
N LYS A 225 -18.38 -15.75 33.28
CA LYS A 225 -18.69 -15.28 31.92
C LYS A 225 -18.80 -16.44 30.94
N THR A 226 -19.68 -16.27 29.94
CA THR A 226 -19.74 -17.15 28.79
C THR A 226 -18.76 -16.69 27.72
N GLU A 227 -18.45 -17.56 26.76
CA GLU A 227 -17.62 -17.17 25.61
C GLU A 227 -18.26 -16.03 24.80
N ASP A 228 -19.59 -16.01 24.68
CA ASP A 228 -20.30 -14.99 23.92
C ASP A 228 -20.22 -13.62 24.61
N GLU A 229 -20.31 -13.57 25.96
CA GLU A 229 -20.08 -12.35 26.74
C GLU A 229 -18.64 -11.82 26.58
N VAL A 230 -17.65 -12.73 26.54
CA VAL A 230 -16.26 -12.35 26.29
C VAL A 230 -16.10 -11.83 24.86
N ARG A 231 -16.75 -12.45 23.85
CA ARG A 231 -16.76 -11.95 22.49
C ARG A 231 -17.35 -10.55 22.39
N GLU A 232 -18.46 -10.30 23.06
CA GLU A 232 -19.07 -8.96 23.10
C GLU A 232 -18.16 -7.92 23.77
N GLU A 233 -17.50 -8.28 24.87
CA GLU A 233 -16.57 -7.38 25.56
C GLU A 233 -15.36 -7.02 24.68
N ILE A 234 -14.81 -8.03 24.00
CA ILE A 234 -13.73 -7.84 23.02
C ILE A 234 -14.22 -6.90 21.91
N ALA A 235 -15.39 -7.16 21.35
CA ALA A 235 -15.97 -6.32 20.32
C ALA A 235 -16.13 -4.85 20.76
N LYS A 236 -16.70 -4.64 21.97
CA LYS A 236 -16.87 -3.29 22.56
C LYS A 236 -15.53 -2.59 22.84
N LYS A 237 -14.51 -3.34 23.28
CA LYS A 237 -13.17 -2.78 23.53
C LYS A 237 -12.52 -2.29 22.23
N TYR A 238 -12.54 -3.10 21.19
CA TYR A 238 -11.96 -2.75 19.90
C TYR A 238 -12.77 -1.67 19.16
N GLN A 239 -14.08 -1.64 19.38
CA GLN A 239 -14.92 -0.54 18.90
C GLN A 239 -14.41 0.82 19.42
N ARG A 240 -14.14 0.92 20.73
CA ARG A 240 -13.62 2.16 21.31
C ARG A 240 -12.27 2.57 20.72
N ILE A 241 -11.40 1.61 20.48
CA ILE A 241 -10.09 1.86 19.85
C ILE A 241 -10.27 2.35 18.41
N GLY A 242 -11.13 1.71 17.63
CA GLY A 242 -11.48 2.14 16.28
C GLY A 242 -12.05 3.56 16.24
N ASP A 243 -12.96 3.89 17.15
CA ASP A 243 -13.54 5.23 17.28
C ASP A 243 -12.48 6.29 17.61
N GLN A 244 -11.51 5.95 18.48
CA GLN A 244 -10.42 6.86 18.82
C GLN A 244 -9.48 7.12 17.65
N ILE A 245 -9.16 6.07 16.85
CA ILE A 245 -8.32 6.19 15.67
C ILE A 245 -9.03 7.03 14.60
N MET A 246 -10.30 6.73 14.32
CA MET A 246 -11.08 7.46 13.30
C MET A 246 -11.31 8.92 13.67
N ASN A 247 -11.56 9.23 14.95
CA ASN A 247 -11.73 10.60 15.41
C ASN A 247 -10.43 11.42 15.41
N ARG A 248 -9.26 10.76 15.52
CA ARG A 248 -7.95 11.43 15.39
C ARG A 248 -7.54 11.66 13.94
N SER A 249 -8.02 10.84 13.04
CA SER A 249 -7.75 10.95 11.59
C SER A 249 -8.65 11.99 10.89
N GLY A 250 -9.28 12.88 11.60
CA GLY A 250 -10.23 13.88 11.12
C GLY A 250 -9.69 14.90 10.12
N GLY A 251 -9.20 14.43 8.98
CA GLY A 251 -8.68 15.23 7.88
C GLY A 251 -8.72 14.47 6.55
N GLY A 252 -9.82 14.55 5.82
CA GLY A 252 -9.73 14.63 4.37
C GLY A 252 -9.69 13.38 3.52
N MET A 253 -10.54 12.40 3.76
CA MET A 253 -11.07 11.63 2.64
C MET A 253 -12.44 12.21 2.27
N HIS A 254 -12.53 12.85 1.13
CA HIS A 254 -13.79 13.36 0.58
C HIS A 254 -14.79 12.20 0.39
N GLY A 255 -15.83 12.19 1.19
CA GLY A 255 -16.86 11.17 1.27
C GLY A 255 -16.37 9.98 2.10
N ASP A 256 -16.86 9.89 3.33
CA ASP A 256 -16.54 8.79 4.25
C ASP A 256 -17.07 7.43 3.70
N PRO A 257 -16.30 6.69 2.88
CA PRO A 257 -16.73 5.40 2.36
C PRO A 257 -16.80 4.33 3.47
N LEU A 258 -16.25 4.64 4.66
CA LEU A 258 -16.17 3.73 5.79
C LEU A 258 -17.09 4.13 6.94
N GLY A 259 -17.69 5.34 6.93
CA GLY A 259 -18.53 5.86 8.01
C GLY A 259 -19.69 4.93 8.37
N GLY A 260 -20.38 4.40 7.36
CA GLY A 260 -21.43 3.42 7.55
C GLY A 260 -20.95 2.06 8.08
N VAL A 261 -19.71 1.69 7.78
CA VAL A 261 -19.10 0.41 8.22
C VAL A 261 -18.68 0.49 9.67
N MET A 262 -18.10 1.61 10.05
CA MET A 262 -17.55 1.80 11.40
C MET A 262 -18.63 2.14 12.43
N VAL A 263 -19.86 2.38 12.03
CA VAL A 263 -21.01 2.57 12.93
C VAL A 263 -21.56 1.23 13.45
N ASP A 264 -21.43 0.14 12.67
CA ASP A 264 -21.88 -1.19 13.10
C ASP A 264 -20.84 -1.88 14.02
N PRO A 265 -21.16 -2.11 15.31
CA PRO A 265 -20.23 -2.72 16.25
C PRO A 265 -19.74 -4.11 15.85
N SER A 266 -20.59 -4.91 15.22
CA SER A 266 -20.25 -6.28 14.79
C SER A 266 -19.18 -6.25 13.69
N ARG A 267 -19.31 -5.35 12.74
CA ARG A 267 -18.35 -5.18 11.63
C ARG A 267 -17.01 -4.65 12.12
N ARG A 268 -17.02 -3.77 13.12
CA ARG A 268 -15.76 -3.29 13.76
C ARG A 268 -15.02 -4.43 14.48
N ALA A 269 -15.74 -5.28 15.21
CA ALA A 269 -15.13 -6.44 15.85
C ALA A 269 -14.48 -7.38 14.82
N MET A 270 -15.16 -7.61 13.70
CA MET A 270 -14.65 -8.43 12.61
C MET A 270 -13.40 -7.80 11.93
N ALA A 271 -13.37 -6.48 11.75
CA ALA A 271 -12.17 -5.79 11.24
C ALA A 271 -10.98 -5.95 12.19
N SER A 272 -11.21 -5.84 13.51
CA SER A 272 -10.18 -6.04 14.53
C SER A 272 -9.67 -7.48 14.59
N GLN A 273 -10.55 -8.45 14.34
CA GLN A 273 -10.13 -9.85 14.24
C GLN A 273 -9.26 -10.11 13.02
N LEU A 274 -9.58 -9.51 11.86
CA LEU A 274 -8.73 -9.60 10.67
C LEU A 274 -7.33 -9.02 10.93
N LEU A 275 -7.25 -7.90 11.65
CA LEU A 275 -5.98 -7.33 12.10
C LEU A 275 -5.21 -8.31 12.99
N GLY A 276 -5.89 -8.91 13.96
CA GLY A 276 -5.28 -9.91 14.87
C GLY A 276 -4.80 -11.18 14.15
N GLN A 277 -5.47 -11.58 13.07
CA GLN A 277 -5.02 -12.72 12.25
C GLN A 277 -3.82 -12.37 11.36
N ALA A 278 -3.65 -11.11 11.01
CA ALA A 278 -2.54 -10.64 10.19
C ALA A 278 -1.26 -10.38 11.02
N TYR A 279 -1.41 -10.11 12.30
CA TYR A 279 -0.32 -9.90 13.27
C TYR A 279 0.16 -11.20 13.86
#